data_53b541d8d5c0e31a72980c1ba82ccd52
#
_entry.id   53b541d8d5c0e31a72980c1ba82ccd52
#
_cell.length_a   1.000
_cell.length_b   1.000
_cell.length_c   1.000
_cell.angle_alpha   90.00
_cell.angle_beta   90.00
_cell.angle_gamma   90.00
#
_symmetry.space_group_name_H-M   'P 1'
#
loop_
_entity.id
_entity.type
_entity.pdbx_description
1 polymer ?
#
loop_
_entity_poly.entity_id
_entity_poly.type
_entity_poly.pdbx_seq_one_letter_code
_entity_poly.pdbx_strand_id
1 'polypeptide(L)'
;MIKERQIEENFINKLIGLKYTYRSDICDRESLEQNFRKKFERLNRVNLSDSEFNRLLEEITNPDVYISSKRLREINTFIREDGTPLQYTLVNIKDWCKNEYEVVNQLRINTKNSFQRYDVILLINGLPVVQVELKTLD
;
A
#
# COMPACT_ATOMS: atom_id res chain seq x y z
N MET A 1 3.74 -23.59 -23.94
CA MET A 1 4.05 -23.36 -22.50
C MET A 1 3.82 -21.92 -22.13
N ILE A 2 3.02 -21.68 -21.09
CA ILE A 2 2.75 -20.33 -20.60
C ILE A 2 3.88 -19.93 -19.66
N LYS A 3 4.54 -18.82 -19.95
CA LYS A 3 5.60 -18.27 -19.10
C LYS A 3 5.01 -17.49 -17.92
N GLU A 4 5.73 -17.45 -16.80
CA GLU A 4 5.31 -16.69 -15.60
C GLU A 4 4.96 -15.25 -15.94
N ARG A 5 5.73 -14.61 -16.81
CA ARG A 5 5.49 -13.25 -17.27
C ARG A 5 4.10 -13.10 -17.90
N GLN A 6 3.68 -14.07 -18.70
CA GLN A 6 2.36 -14.03 -19.34
C GLN A 6 1.24 -14.22 -18.32
N ILE A 7 1.45 -15.09 -17.33
CA ILE A 7 0.49 -15.26 -16.22
C ILE A 7 0.34 -13.97 -15.46
N GLU A 8 1.45 -13.30 -15.17
CA GLU A 8 1.45 -12.02 -14.48
C GLU A 8 0.70 -10.94 -15.26
N GLU A 9 0.98 -10.79 -16.56
CA GLU A 9 0.29 -9.83 -17.43
C GLU A 9 -1.21 -10.10 -17.49
N ASN A 10 -1.60 -11.36 -17.65
CA ASN A 10 -3.00 -11.74 -17.67
C ASN A 10 -3.71 -11.42 -16.36
N PHE A 11 -3.05 -11.65 -15.24
CA PHE A 11 -3.58 -11.35 -13.92
C PHE A 11 -3.78 -9.84 -13.73
N ILE A 12 -2.78 -9.05 -14.09
CA ILE A 12 -2.85 -7.59 -14.01
C ILE A 12 -3.98 -7.06 -14.89
N ASN A 13 -4.14 -7.58 -16.10
CA ASN A 13 -5.22 -7.17 -17.01
C ASN A 13 -6.60 -7.47 -16.42
N LYS A 14 -6.76 -8.59 -15.72
CA LYS A 14 -8.01 -8.90 -15.02
C LYS A 14 -8.30 -7.89 -13.91
N LEU A 15 -7.28 -7.51 -13.17
CA LEU A 15 -7.42 -6.51 -12.11
C LEU A 15 -7.79 -5.13 -12.67
N ILE A 16 -7.19 -4.75 -13.79
CA ILE A 16 -7.54 -3.50 -14.48
C ILE A 16 -9.02 -3.55 -14.89
N GLY A 17 -9.51 -4.68 -15.38
CA GLY A 17 -10.92 -4.88 -15.69
C GLY A 17 -11.83 -4.75 -14.47
N LEU A 18 -11.31 -5.03 -13.28
CA LEU A 18 -12.01 -4.88 -12.00
C LEU A 18 -11.81 -3.49 -11.37
N LYS A 19 -11.32 -2.53 -12.15
CA LYS A 19 -11.13 -1.12 -11.76
C LYS A 19 -9.91 -0.85 -10.87
N TYR A 20 -8.94 -1.76 -10.82
CA TYR A 20 -7.63 -1.46 -10.24
C TYR A 20 -6.83 -0.62 -11.24
N THR A 21 -6.08 0.34 -10.73
CA THR A 21 -5.15 1.12 -11.54
C THR A 21 -3.77 0.49 -11.49
N TYR A 22 -3.22 0.13 -12.65
CA TYR A 22 -1.86 -0.40 -12.72
C TYR A 22 -0.84 0.73 -12.63
N ARG A 23 0.12 0.61 -11.73
CA ARG A 23 1.15 1.60 -11.46
C ARG A 23 2.53 1.02 -11.77
N SER A 24 2.99 1.21 -13.00
CA SER A 24 4.32 0.75 -13.43
C SER A 24 5.46 1.60 -12.86
N ASP A 25 5.15 2.78 -12.34
CA ASP A 25 6.12 3.71 -11.76
C ASP A 25 6.50 3.36 -10.32
N ILE A 26 5.76 2.49 -9.66
CA ILE A 26 6.04 2.05 -8.29
C ILE A 26 6.84 0.75 -8.37
N CYS A 27 8.14 0.84 -8.12
CA CYS A 27 9.06 -0.29 -8.30
C CYS A 27 9.96 -0.56 -7.09
N ASP A 28 9.99 0.33 -6.10
CA ASP A 28 10.83 0.20 -4.92
C ASP A 28 10.13 0.74 -3.66
N ARG A 29 10.82 0.64 -2.52
CA ARG A 29 10.25 1.09 -1.23
C ARG A 29 9.95 2.60 -1.25
N GLU A 30 10.84 3.40 -1.79
CA GLU A 30 10.67 4.84 -1.79
C GLU A 30 9.43 5.27 -2.58
N SER A 31 9.26 4.75 -3.81
CA SER A 31 8.10 5.06 -4.62
C SER A 31 6.81 4.54 -3.98
N LEU A 32 6.86 3.38 -3.32
CA LEU A 32 5.73 2.83 -2.59
C LEU A 32 5.31 3.74 -1.44
N GLU A 33 6.27 4.19 -0.62
CA GLU A 33 6.01 5.07 0.53
C GLU A 33 5.49 6.43 0.08
N GLN A 34 6.05 7.01 -0.98
CA GLN A 34 5.58 8.30 -1.51
C GLN A 34 4.16 8.20 -2.06
N ASN A 35 3.82 7.11 -2.71
CA ASN A 35 2.45 6.87 -3.15
C ASN A 35 1.48 6.79 -1.97
N PHE A 36 1.86 6.06 -0.93
CA PHE A 36 1.05 5.99 0.29
C PHE A 36 0.85 7.37 0.91
N ARG A 37 1.92 8.16 1.00
CA ARG A 37 1.83 9.52 1.56
C ARG A 37 0.81 10.37 0.81
N LYS A 38 0.86 10.36 -0.51
CA LYS A 38 -0.09 11.11 -1.35
C LYS A 38 -1.53 10.67 -1.11
N LYS A 39 -1.76 9.36 -1.07
CA LYS A 39 -3.10 8.80 -0.86
C LYS A 39 -3.61 9.12 0.54
N PHE A 40 -2.76 8.99 1.54
CA PHE A 40 -3.09 9.32 2.93
C PHE A 40 -3.46 10.78 3.09
N GLU A 41 -2.63 11.67 2.55
CA GLU A 41 -2.87 13.12 2.65
C GLU A 41 -4.16 13.52 1.95
N ARG A 42 -4.46 12.90 0.81
CA ARG A 42 -5.69 13.14 0.07
C ARG A 42 -6.93 12.64 0.82
N LEU A 43 -6.86 11.41 1.31
CA LEU A 43 -7.98 10.78 2.02
C LEU A 43 -8.32 11.52 3.31
N ASN A 44 -7.31 11.94 4.05
CA ASN A 44 -7.48 12.58 5.35
C ASN A 44 -7.44 14.11 5.30
N ARG A 45 -7.25 14.70 4.13
CA ARG A 45 -7.24 16.14 3.88
C ARG A 45 -6.22 16.86 4.77
N VAL A 46 -4.99 16.37 4.76
CA VAL A 46 -3.91 16.88 5.59
C VAL A 46 -2.61 16.88 4.78
N ASN A 47 -1.69 17.77 5.16
CA ASN A 47 -0.32 17.74 4.67
C ASN A 47 0.59 17.47 5.85
N LEU A 48 1.39 16.41 5.76
CA LEU A 48 2.32 16.04 6.81
C LEU A 48 3.72 16.58 6.51
N SER A 49 4.45 16.96 7.55
CA SER A 49 5.90 17.18 7.40
C SER A 49 6.59 15.83 7.20
N ASP A 50 7.84 15.89 6.76
CA ASP A 50 8.63 14.65 6.57
C ASP A 50 8.80 13.90 7.89
N SER A 51 9.02 14.63 8.98
CA SER A 51 9.16 14.04 10.31
C SER A 51 7.84 13.42 10.78
N GLU A 52 6.72 14.06 10.55
CA GLU A 52 5.40 13.51 10.87
C GLU A 52 5.12 12.24 10.05
N PHE A 53 5.46 12.26 8.77
CA PHE A 53 5.26 11.10 7.91
C PHE A 53 6.10 9.90 8.37
N ASN A 54 7.36 10.14 8.73
CA ASN A 54 8.24 9.06 9.22
C ASN A 54 7.68 8.46 10.52
N ARG A 55 7.19 9.27 11.44
CA ARG A 55 6.56 8.77 12.68
C ARG A 55 5.28 8.00 12.38
N LEU A 56 4.48 8.46 11.41
CA LEU A 56 3.28 7.75 11.01
C LEU A 56 3.62 6.37 10.45
N LEU A 57 4.63 6.27 9.59
CA LEU A 57 5.09 4.98 9.06
C LEU A 57 5.50 4.02 10.16
N GLU A 58 6.24 4.49 11.16
CA GLU A 58 6.62 3.68 12.31
C GLU A 58 5.39 3.19 13.08
N GLU A 59 4.42 4.08 13.27
CA GLU A 59 3.21 3.76 14.01
C GLU A 59 2.35 2.71 13.31
N ILE A 60 2.18 2.82 11.99
CA ILE A 60 1.34 1.87 11.24
C ILE A 60 2.07 0.56 10.91
N THR A 61 3.41 0.54 10.95
CA THR A 61 4.20 -0.65 10.71
C THR A 61 4.32 -1.45 11.99
N ASN A 62 3.34 -2.30 12.25
CA ASN A 62 3.31 -3.14 13.44
C ASN A 62 3.32 -4.60 13.02
N PRO A 63 4.24 -5.44 13.58
CA PRO A 63 4.31 -6.86 13.23
C PRO A 63 3.13 -7.68 13.75
N ASP A 64 2.37 -7.15 14.70
CA ASP A 64 1.18 -7.84 15.20
C ASP A 64 0.02 -7.67 14.22
N VAL A 65 -0.39 -8.78 13.62
CA VAL A 65 -1.44 -8.80 12.59
C VAL A 65 -2.77 -8.32 13.16
N TYR A 66 -3.08 -8.63 14.40
CA TYR A 66 -4.34 -8.20 15.04
C TYR A 66 -4.38 -6.68 15.20
N ILE A 67 -3.30 -6.08 15.70
CA ILE A 67 -3.18 -4.63 15.89
C ILE A 67 -3.25 -3.93 14.53
N SER A 68 -2.54 -4.44 13.53
CA SER A 68 -2.52 -3.87 12.17
C SER A 68 -3.90 -3.93 11.52
N SER A 69 -4.61 -5.05 11.64
CA SER A 69 -5.97 -5.22 11.14
C SER A 69 -6.94 -4.24 11.78
N LYS A 70 -6.82 -4.07 13.09
CA LYS A 70 -7.66 -3.15 13.84
C LYS A 70 -7.43 -1.71 13.41
N ARG A 71 -6.17 -1.32 13.27
CA ARG A 71 -5.78 0.02 12.81
C ARG A 71 -6.29 0.30 11.40
N LEU A 72 -6.29 -0.69 10.54
CA LEU A 72 -6.80 -0.56 9.19
C LEU A 72 -8.30 -0.24 9.15
N ARG A 73 -9.07 -0.77 10.09
CA ARG A 73 -10.54 -0.66 10.12
C ARG A 73 -11.09 0.50 10.93
N GLU A 74 -10.27 1.09 11.80
CA GLU A 74 -10.73 2.09 12.78
C GLU A 74 -10.29 3.49 12.43
N ILE A 75 -10.89 4.46 13.12
CA ILE A 75 -10.39 5.84 13.14
C ILE A 75 -9.27 5.87 14.17
N ASN A 76 -8.10 6.33 13.76
CA ASN A 76 -6.91 6.39 14.60
C ASN A 76 -6.59 7.84 14.95
N THR A 77 -5.79 8.05 15.98
CA THR A 77 -5.33 9.37 16.40
C THR A 77 -3.81 9.44 16.31
N PHE A 78 -3.32 10.49 15.68
CA PHE A 78 -1.89 10.80 15.54
C PHE A 78 -1.64 12.19 16.11
N ILE A 79 -0.63 12.31 16.98
CA ILE A 79 -0.28 13.62 17.57
C ILE A 79 0.72 14.30 16.64
N ARG A 80 0.35 15.46 16.12
CA ARG A 80 1.16 16.25 15.20
C ARG A 80 2.31 16.94 15.93
N GLU A 81 3.25 17.51 15.15
CA GLU A 81 4.41 18.23 15.71
C GLU A 81 4.01 19.41 16.60
N ASP A 82 2.91 20.08 16.27
CA ASP A 82 2.39 21.20 17.07
C ASP A 82 1.58 20.74 18.28
N GLY A 83 1.50 19.44 18.54
CA GLY A 83 0.77 18.88 19.67
C GLY A 83 -0.72 18.66 19.41
N THR A 84 -1.25 19.05 18.25
CA THR A 84 -2.66 18.85 17.95
C THR A 84 -2.92 17.40 17.51
N PRO A 85 -4.08 16.82 17.87
CA PRO A 85 -4.43 15.48 17.41
C PRO A 85 -4.96 15.52 15.98
N LEU A 86 -4.50 14.57 15.18
CA LEU A 86 -5.05 14.29 13.84
C LEU A 86 -5.78 12.96 13.90
N GLN A 87 -7.08 12.99 13.64
CA GLN A 87 -7.81 11.73 13.44
C GLN A 87 -7.69 11.32 11.99
N TYR A 88 -7.32 10.07 11.75
CA TYR A 88 -7.13 9.58 10.39
C TYR A 88 -7.71 8.20 10.20
N THR A 89 -8.03 7.89 8.95
CA THR A 89 -8.38 6.54 8.50
C THR A 89 -7.41 6.10 7.43
N LEU A 90 -7.16 4.80 7.36
CA LEU A 90 -6.34 4.20 6.31
C LEU A 90 -7.22 3.69 5.17
N VAL A 91 -8.41 3.21 5.49
CA VAL A 91 -9.39 2.71 4.53
C VAL A 91 -10.75 3.26 4.89
N ASN A 92 -11.49 3.75 3.90
CA ASN A 92 -12.88 4.16 4.11
C ASN A 92 -13.77 2.92 4.06
N ILE A 93 -14.25 2.51 5.23
CA ILE A 93 -15.08 1.31 5.38
C ILE A 93 -16.54 1.58 4.98
N LYS A 94 -17.02 2.78 5.21
CA LYS A 94 -18.42 3.14 4.96
C LYS A 94 -18.72 3.31 3.48
N ASP A 95 -17.78 3.84 2.72
CA ASP A 95 -17.92 4.08 1.30
C ASP A 95 -16.68 3.58 0.57
N TRP A 96 -16.77 2.34 0.07
CA TRP A 96 -15.66 1.71 -0.62
C TRP A 96 -15.26 2.43 -1.90
N CYS A 97 -16.18 3.19 -2.51
CA CYS A 97 -15.89 3.97 -3.72
C CYS A 97 -14.92 5.13 -3.47
N LYS A 98 -14.74 5.53 -2.22
CA LYS A 98 -13.80 6.59 -1.86
C LYS A 98 -12.37 6.10 -1.68
N ASN A 99 -12.14 4.80 -1.74
CA ASN A 99 -10.79 4.24 -1.70
C ASN A 99 -10.20 4.18 -3.10
N GLU A 100 -8.88 4.27 -3.19
CA GLU A 100 -8.15 4.10 -4.43
C GLU A 100 -7.51 2.72 -4.44
N TYR A 101 -7.77 1.95 -5.51
CA TYR A 101 -7.31 0.58 -5.67
C TYR A 101 -6.26 0.53 -6.76
N GLU A 102 -5.07 0.06 -6.42
CA GLU A 102 -3.95 0.00 -7.34
C GLU A 102 -3.29 -1.37 -7.32
N VAL A 103 -2.65 -1.71 -8.42
CA VAL A 103 -1.85 -2.93 -8.53
C VAL A 103 -0.44 -2.55 -8.99
N VAL A 104 0.55 -3.14 -8.33
CA VAL A 104 1.96 -2.98 -8.68
C VAL A 104 2.57 -4.36 -8.89
N ASN A 105 3.58 -4.44 -9.74
CA ASN A 105 4.28 -5.70 -9.99
C ASN A 105 5.78 -5.48 -9.91
N GLN A 106 6.52 -6.59 -9.69
CA GLN A 106 7.97 -6.59 -9.67
C GLN A 106 8.53 -5.55 -8.70
N LEU A 107 7.88 -5.43 -7.53
CA LEU A 107 8.34 -4.52 -6.49
C LEU A 107 9.60 -5.05 -5.83
N ARG A 108 10.64 -4.24 -5.77
CA ARG A 108 11.93 -4.58 -5.16
C ARG A 108 12.08 -3.83 -3.85
N ILE A 109 12.21 -4.59 -2.77
CA ILE A 109 12.45 -4.01 -1.45
C ILE A 109 13.76 -4.54 -0.92
N ASN A 110 14.73 -3.63 -0.77
CA ASN A 110 16.03 -3.95 -0.21
C ASN A 110 16.01 -3.62 1.28
N THR A 111 16.37 -4.61 2.09
CA THR A 111 16.67 -4.40 3.50
C THR A 111 18.18 -4.60 3.70
N LYS A 112 18.69 -4.24 4.87
CA LYS A 112 20.14 -4.41 5.18
C LYS A 112 20.62 -5.84 5.01
N ASN A 113 19.75 -6.83 5.17
CA ASN A 113 20.09 -8.24 5.20
C ASN A 113 19.42 -9.08 4.12
N SER A 114 18.55 -8.49 3.31
CA SER A 114 17.84 -9.25 2.27
C SER A 114 17.42 -8.37 1.11
N PHE A 115 17.39 -8.99 -0.05
CA PHE A 115 16.81 -8.43 -1.26
C PHE A 115 15.54 -9.23 -1.52
N GLN A 116 14.39 -8.56 -1.54
CA GLN A 116 13.12 -9.21 -1.84
C GLN A 116 12.47 -8.59 -3.06
N ARG A 117 11.90 -9.44 -3.89
CA ARG A 117 11.16 -9.05 -5.07
C ARG A 117 9.77 -9.70 -4.99
N TYR A 118 8.76 -8.89 -5.14
CA TYR A 118 7.38 -9.32 -5.08
C TYR A 118 6.76 -9.31 -6.46
N ASP A 119 6.08 -10.39 -6.84
CA ASP A 119 5.49 -10.52 -8.16
C ASP A 119 4.37 -9.51 -8.38
N VAL A 120 3.33 -9.57 -7.56
CA VAL A 120 2.18 -8.66 -7.66
C VAL A 120 1.73 -8.28 -6.25
N ILE A 121 1.46 -7.00 -6.05
CA ILE A 121 0.92 -6.49 -4.79
C ILE A 121 -0.29 -5.61 -5.09
N LEU A 122 -1.37 -5.82 -4.34
CA LEU A 122 -2.56 -4.98 -4.39
C LEU A 122 -2.48 -3.92 -3.30
N LEU A 123 -2.79 -2.68 -3.67
CA LEU A 123 -2.76 -1.54 -2.77
C LEU A 123 -4.16 -0.99 -2.58
N ILE A 124 -4.50 -0.63 -1.35
CA ILE A 124 -5.68 0.18 -1.05
C ILE A 124 -5.18 1.47 -0.40
N ASN A 125 -5.45 2.60 -1.02
CA ASN A 125 -4.95 3.92 -0.58
C ASN A 125 -3.44 3.92 -0.38
N GLY A 126 -2.72 3.21 -1.23
CA GLY A 126 -1.28 3.10 -1.18
C GLY A 126 -0.73 2.08 -0.18
N LEU A 127 -1.60 1.43 0.61
CA LEU A 127 -1.17 0.39 1.56
C LEU A 127 -1.17 -0.99 0.91
N PRO A 128 -0.06 -1.74 1.02
CA PRO A 128 -0.03 -3.12 0.57
C PRO A 128 -0.98 -3.98 1.42
N VAL A 129 -1.97 -4.58 0.79
CA VAL A 129 -2.96 -5.40 1.49
C VAL A 129 -2.96 -6.85 1.05
N VAL A 130 -2.53 -7.14 -0.17
CA VAL A 130 -2.45 -8.50 -0.70
C VAL A 130 -1.15 -8.65 -1.47
N GLN A 131 -0.43 -9.71 -1.19
CA GLN A 131 0.75 -10.13 -1.95
C GLN A 131 0.39 -11.40 -2.71
N VAL A 132 0.66 -11.41 -4.01
CA VAL A 132 0.39 -12.56 -4.87
C VAL A 132 1.70 -13.04 -5.47
N GLU A 133 1.99 -14.31 -5.29
CA GLU A 133 3.14 -14.97 -5.89
C GLU A 133 2.65 -15.89 -6.98
N LEU A 134 3.20 -15.73 -8.18
CA LEU A 134 2.76 -16.47 -9.37
C LEU A 134 3.80 -17.53 -9.74
N LYS A 135 3.33 -18.72 -10.03
CA LYS A 135 4.19 -19.84 -10.45
C LYS A 135 3.58 -20.59 -11.61
N THR A 136 4.45 -21.06 -12.50
CA THR A 136 4.02 -21.99 -13.56
C THR A 136 3.94 -23.39 -13.00
N LEU A 137 3.02 -24.19 -13.56
CA LEU A 137 2.97 -25.62 -13.31
C LEU A 137 3.96 -26.30 -14.26
N ASP A 138 4.92 -26.99 -13.70
CA ASP A 138 5.88 -27.79 -14.47
C ASP A 138 5.43 -29.23 -14.56
#